data_c969b49d47fd22f3d7b3488c6fc3fbd2
#
_entry.id   c969b49d47fd22f3d7b3488c6fc3fbd2
#
_cell.length_a   1.000
_cell.length_b   1.000
_cell.length_c   1.000
_cell.angle_alpha   90.00
_cell.angle_beta   90.00
_cell.angle_gamma   90.00
#
_symmetry.space_group_name_H-M   'P 1'
#
loop_
_entity.id
_entity.type
_entity.pdbx_description
1 polymer ?
#
loop_
_entity_poly.entity_id
_entity_poly.type
_entity_poly.pdbx_seq_one_letter_code
_entity_poly.pdbx_strand_id
1 'polypeptide(L)'
;MISEEPFKLLKVGWVNMQIKEVTTFDAISLGEVMLRLDPGDRRVRTARSFDVWEGGGEYNVARGLHKCFGLNTSILTAFADNEVGHLLLDLIAQGGVDKQFIKLSKFDGVGRQTRNGLNFTERGFGVRGAVGVSDRGHTAVSQLQPGDFDWEHIFGSIGSKWLHTGGIFAALSPSTFEVAKTAMQMARKHGTKISYDLNYRPSLWQSQGGYR
;
A
#
# COMPACT_ATOMS: atom_id res chain seq x y z
N MET A 1 -32.06 -24.12 -38.54
CA MET A 1 -30.59 -24.24 -38.67
C MET A 1 -30.00 -22.96 -38.09
N ILE A 2 -29.58 -23.02 -36.87
CA ILE A 2 -28.92 -21.93 -36.15
C ILE A 2 -27.43 -22.24 -36.28
N SER A 3 -26.69 -21.34 -36.96
CA SER A 3 -25.25 -21.47 -37.15
C SER A 3 -24.51 -21.17 -35.84
N GLU A 4 -23.90 -22.18 -35.26
CA GLU A 4 -22.92 -22.02 -34.17
C GLU A 4 -21.62 -21.44 -34.74
N GLU A 5 -21.38 -20.15 -34.50
CA GLU A 5 -20.05 -19.59 -34.68
C GLU A 5 -19.24 -19.90 -33.38
N PRO A 6 -18.08 -20.57 -33.47
CA PRO A 6 -17.29 -20.84 -32.29
C PRO A 6 -16.61 -19.56 -31.80
N PHE A 7 -16.76 -19.26 -30.50
CA PHE A 7 -16.00 -18.25 -29.79
C PHE A 7 -14.51 -18.37 -30.13
N LYS A 8 -13.98 -17.40 -30.86
CA LYS A 8 -12.53 -17.25 -31.01
C LYS A 8 -11.95 -16.85 -29.68
N LEU A 9 -11.41 -17.84 -28.97
CA LEU A 9 -10.50 -17.60 -27.84
C LEU A 9 -9.36 -16.70 -28.34
N LEU A 10 -9.34 -15.45 -27.85
CA LEU A 10 -8.18 -14.58 -27.97
C LEU A 10 -6.99 -15.34 -27.40
N LYS A 11 -6.02 -15.69 -28.23
CA LYS A 11 -4.71 -16.17 -27.77
C LYS A 11 -4.07 -15.04 -26.99
N VAL A 12 -4.27 -15.01 -25.67
CA VAL A 12 -3.46 -14.22 -24.76
C VAL A 12 -2.05 -14.79 -24.90
N GLY A 13 -1.18 -14.04 -25.55
CA GLY A 13 0.23 -14.43 -25.66
C GLY A 13 0.80 -14.56 -24.26
N TRP A 14 1.18 -15.77 -23.86
CA TRP A 14 1.92 -15.99 -22.63
C TRP A 14 3.24 -15.25 -22.74
N VAL A 15 3.33 -14.09 -22.09
CA VAL A 15 4.62 -13.43 -21.88
C VAL A 15 5.41 -14.39 -20.99
N ASN A 16 6.50 -14.93 -21.52
CA ASN A 16 7.39 -15.81 -20.78
C ASN A 16 8.08 -14.95 -19.70
N MET A 17 7.44 -14.83 -18.54
CA MET A 17 7.94 -14.06 -17.41
C MET A 17 8.99 -14.89 -16.68
N GLN A 18 10.26 -14.62 -16.96
CA GLN A 18 11.33 -15.15 -16.13
C GLN A 18 11.25 -14.49 -14.75
N ILE A 19 11.08 -15.29 -13.71
CA ILE A 19 11.06 -14.85 -12.31
C ILE A 19 12.43 -15.15 -11.74
N LYS A 20 12.99 -14.20 -10.98
CA LYS A 20 14.23 -14.38 -10.25
C LYS A 20 14.06 -15.56 -9.26
N GLU A 21 14.88 -16.60 -9.39
CA GLU A 21 14.69 -17.87 -8.66
C GLU A 21 15.08 -17.75 -7.18
N VAL A 22 16.11 -16.98 -6.83
CA VAL A 22 16.60 -16.84 -5.46
C VAL A 22 16.35 -15.41 -4.98
N THR A 23 15.40 -15.25 -4.09
CA THR A 23 15.06 -13.97 -3.44
C THR A 23 14.62 -14.24 -2.01
N THR A 24 14.85 -13.27 -1.11
CA THR A 24 14.36 -13.34 0.27
C THR A 24 12.84 -13.18 0.33
N PHE A 25 12.29 -12.28 -0.51
CA PHE A 25 10.86 -12.01 -0.54
C PHE A 25 10.20 -12.49 -1.84
N ASP A 26 8.99 -13.04 -1.70
CA ASP A 26 8.11 -13.30 -2.84
C ASP A 26 7.50 -12.00 -3.35
N ALA A 27 7.13 -11.09 -2.43
CA ALA A 27 6.61 -9.77 -2.79
C ALA A 27 7.01 -8.72 -1.75
N ILE A 28 7.40 -7.54 -2.25
CA ILE A 28 7.54 -6.32 -1.45
C ILE A 28 6.47 -5.34 -1.94
N SER A 29 5.68 -4.80 -1.03
CA SER A 29 4.71 -3.73 -1.34
C SER A 29 5.29 -2.38 -0.96
N LEU A 30 4.96 -1.33 -1.72
CA LEU A 30 5.31 0.06 -1.43
C LEU A 30 4.03 0.87 -1.38
N GLY A 31 3.68 1.39 -0.20
CA GLY A 31 2.42 2.09 -0.05
C GLY A 31 2.15 2.67 1.32
N GLU A 32 0.96 3.25 1.47
CA GLU A 32 0.47 3.79 2.72
C GLU A 32 -0.18 2.70 3.58
N VAL A 33 0.14 2.70 4.87
CA VAL A 33 -0.61 1.96 5.88
C VAL A 33 -1.19 2.95 6.87
N MET A 34 -2.50 2.88 7.07
CA MET A 34 -3.24 3.75 7.98
C MET A 34 -3.79 2.96 9.16
N LEU A 35 -3.96 3.62 10.30
CA LEU A 35 -4.79 3.10 11.36
C LEU A 35 -6.26 3.28 10.97
N ARG A 36 -6.97 2.15 10.81
CA ARG A 36 -8.39 2.12 10.50
C ARG A 36 -9.20 2.06 11.79
N LEU A 37 -10.19 2.93 11.88
CA LEU A 37 -11.08 3.08 13.02
C LEU A 37 -12.48 2.69 12.58
N ASP A 38 -12.95 1.52 13.04
CA ASP A 38 -14.25 0.93 12.71
C ASP A 38 -15.23 1.13 13.89
N PRO A 39 -16.32 1.89 13.73
CA PRO A 39 -17.28 2.10 14.81
C PRO A 39 -18.26 0.92 15.02
N GLY A 40 -18.02 -0.23 14.34
CA GLY A 40 -18.95 -1.36 14.33
C GLY A 40 -20.26 -0.99 13.63
N ASP A 41 -21.38 -1.27 14.29
CA ASP A 41 -22.73 -0.98 13.75
C ASP A 41 -23.14 0.49 13.87
N ARG A 42 -22.35 1.31 14.56
CA ARG A 42 -22.63 2.72 14.78
C ARG A 42 -22.15 3.57 13.60
N ARG A 43 -22.58 4.81 13.58
CA ARG A 43 -22.00 5.84 12.71
C ARG A 43 -20.77 6.44 13.37
N VAL A 44 -19.78 6.88 12.59
CA VAL A 44 -18.59 7.57 13.09
C VAL A 44 -18.99 8.72 14.04
N ARG A 45 -19.95 9.56 13.63
CA ARG A 45 -20.40 10.74 14.41
C ARG A 45 -21.11 10.42 15.73
N THR A 46 -21.50 9.16 15.98
CA THR A 46 -22.15 8.71 17.20
C THR A 46 -21.36 7.67 17.96
N ALA A 47 -20.20 7.29 17.46
CA ALA A 47 -19.34 6.31 18.09
C ALA A 47 -18.70 6.86 19.35
N ARG A 48 -18.54 6.00 20.34
CA ARG A 48 -17.76 6.25 21.58
C ARG A 48 -16.64 5.25 21.76
N SER A 49 -16.52 4.29 20.86
CA SER A 49 -15.46 3.29 20.76
C SER A 49 -15.25 2.94 19.31
N PHE A 50 -14.06 2.46 18.98
CA PHE A 50 -13.69 1.98 17.67
C PHE A 50 -12.85 0.72 17.82
N ASP A 51 -13.10 -0.27 16.99
CA ASP A 51 -12.16 -1.34 16.73
C ASP A 51 -11.06 -0.78 15.82
N VAL A 52 -9.80 -1.12 16.13
CA VAL A 52 -8.65 -0.63 15.38
C VAL A 52 -8.03 -1.74 14.54
N TRP A 53 -7.69 -1.39 13.30
CA TRP A 53 -7.08 -2.27 12.32
C TRP A 53 -6.02 -1.51 11.54
N GLU A 54 -5.03 -2.21 11.05
CA GLU A 54 -4.14 -1.67 10.03
C GLU A 54 -4.72 -1.88 8.63
N GLY A 55 -4.42 -0.99 7.69
CA GLY A 55 -4.87 -1.16 6.32
C GLY A 55 -4.35 -0.12 5.35
N GLY A 56 -4.17 -0.56 4.14
CA GLY A 56 -3.76 0.21 2.97
C GLY A 56 -3.81 -0.70 1.76
N GLY A 57 -4.02 -0.15 0.57
CA GLY A 57 -4.19 -0.97 -0.64
C GLY A 57 -3.04 -1.94 -0.83
N GLU A 58 -1.84 -1.41 -0.85
CA GLU A 58 -0.61 -2.15 -1.09
C GLU A 58 -0.27 -3.10 0.06
N TYR A 59 -0.48 -2.67 1.31
CA TYR A 59 -0.30 -3.51 2.49
C TYR A 59 -1.28 -4.69 2.50
N ASN A 60 -2.54 -4.46 2.15
CA ASN A 60 -3.55 -5.53 2.09
C ASN A 60 -3.14 -6.64 1.13
N VAL A 61 -2.46 -6.29 0.03
CA VAL A 61 -1.89 -7.29 -0.90
C VAL A 61 -0.79 -8.10 -0.22
N ALA A 62 0.20 -7.45 0.41
CA ALA A 62 1.29 -8.13 1.12
C ALA A 62 0.74 -9.06 2.21
N ARG A 63 -0.18 -8.55 3.05
CA ARG A 63 -0.83 -9.33 4.11
C ARG A 63 -1.64 -10.50 3.56
N GLY A 64 -2.41 -10.29 2.49
CA GLY A 64 -3.20 -11.32 1.83
C GLY A 64 -2.32 -12.43 1.25
N LEU A 65 -1.23 -12.07 0.57
CA LEU A 65 -0.26 -13.02 0.04
C LEU A 65 0.37 -13.86 1.15
N HIS A 66 0.72 -13.24 2.29
CA HIS A 66 1.24 -13.98 3.43
C HIS A 66 0.18 -14.89 4.06
N LYS A 67 -0.96 -14.33 4.46
CA LYS A 67 -1.99 -15.07 5.23
C LYS A 67 -2.68 -16.18 4.43
N CYS A 68 -2.91 -15.98 3.13
CA CYS A 68 -3.64 -16.94 2.31
C CYS A 68 -2.73 -17.95 1.62
N PHE A 69 -1.48 -17.58 1.32
CA PHE A 69 -0.59 -18.40 0.50
C PHE A 69 0.76 -18.72 1.17
N GLY A 70 1.01 -18.22 2.39
CA GLY A 70 2.27 -18.47 3.12
C GLY A 70 3.50 -17.83 2.48
N LEU A 71 3.32 -16.81 1.62
CA LEU A 71 4.42 -16.17 0.94
C LEU A 71 5.20 -15.23 1.87
N ASN A 72 6.50 -15.09 1.64
CA ASN A 72 7.33 -14.10 2.34
C ASN A 72 7.09 -12.72 1.75
N THR A 73 6.53 -11.83 2.58
CA THR A 73 6.18 -10.49 2.15
C THR A 73 6.73 -9.41 3.07
N SER A 74 7.01 -8.24 2.53
CA SER A 74 7.43 -7.05 3.27
C SER A 74 6.71 -5.81 2.76
N ILE A 75 6.80 -4.71 3.53
CA ILE A 75 6.22 -3.41 3.20
C ILE A 75 7.25 -2.29 3.33
N LEU A 76 7.34 -1.47 2.29
CA LEU A 76 8.03 -0.18 2.27
C LEU A 76 7.03 0.91 2.60
N THR A 77 7.17 1.55 3.75
CA THR A 77 6.28 2.63 4.22
C THR A 77 6.99 3.49 5.27
N ALA A 78 6.30 4.48 5.81
CA ALA A 78 6.82 5.28 6.91
C ALA A 78 5.75 5.63 7.93
N PHE A 79 6.15 5.71 9.22
CA PHE A 79 5.31 6.14 10.33
C PHE A 79 5.97 7.27 11.11
N ALA A 80 5.15 8.11 11.75
CA ALA A 80 5.64 8.97 12.80
C ALA A 80 6.04 8.12 14.01
N ASP A 81 7.20 8.41 14.57
CA ASP A 81 7.77 7.71 15.75
C ASP A 81 7.03 8.14 17.02
N ASN A 82 5.88 7.51 17.25
CA ASN A 82 5.02 7.69 18.42
C ASN A 82 4.18 6.42 18.65
N GLU A 83 3.42 6.39 19.75
CA GLU A 83 2.63 5.21 20.15
C GLU A 83 1.65 4.72 19.05
N VAL A 84 1.11 5.60 18.22
CA VAL A 84 0.24 5.19 17.10
C VAL A 84 1.06 4.52 16.00
N GLY A 85 2.26 5.02 15.71
CA GLY A 85 3.21 4.38 14.79
C GLY A 85 3.65 3.01 15.29
N HIS A 86 3.95 2.88 16.58
CA HIS A 86 4.30 1.61 17.21
C HIS A 86 3.13 0.61 17.21
N LEU A 87 1.90 1.07 17.44
CA LEU A 87 0.70 0.22 17.30
C LEU A 87 0.59 -0.33 15.86
N LEU A 88 0.81 0.50 14.83
CA LEU A 88 0.80 0.05 13.43
C LEU A 88 1.90 -0.99 13.17
N LEU A 89 3.10 -0.81 13.72
CA LEU A 89 4.18 -1.80 13.62
C LEU A 89 3.79 -3.17 14.22
N ASP A 90 3.10 -3.15 15.34
CA ASP A 90 2.65 -4.38 16.02
C ASP A 90 1.53 -5.07 15.24
N LEU A 91 0.57 -4.31 14.72
CA LEU A 91 -0.51 -4.84 13.88
C LEU A 91 0.04 -5.44 12.58
N ILE A 92 1.00 -4.78 11.93
CA ILE A 92 1.70 -5.32 10.74
C ILE A 92 2.41 -6.64 11.07
N ALA A 93 3.10 -6.71 12.22
CA ALA A 93 3.76 -7.94 12.67
C ALA A 93 2.75 -9.07 12.90
N GLN A 94 1.59 -8.79 13.51
CA GLN A 94 0.48 -9.75 13.65
C GLN A 94 -0.08 -10.18 12.28
N GLY A 95 -0.03 -9.28 11.27
CA GLY A 95 -0.33 -9.58 9.87
C GLY A 95 0.66 -10.54 9.22
N GLY A 96 1.84 -10.74 9.81
CA GLY A 96 2.91 -11.60 9.29
C GLY A 96 3.72 -10.96 8.15
N VAL A 97 3.59 -9.66 7.94
CA VAL A 97 4.37 -8.91 6.96
C VAL A 97 5.65 -8.40 7.61
N ASP A 98 6.78 -8.62 6.96
CA ASP A 98 8.08 -8.15 7.42
C ASP A 98 8.14 -6.62 7.44
N LYS A 99 8.75 -6.05 8.48
CA LYS A 99 8.79 -4.59 8.76
C LYS A 99 10.18 -3.96 8.65
N GLN A 100 11.20 -4.69 8.17
CA GLN A 100 12.57 -4.20 8.17
C GLN A 100 12.78 -2.93 7.34
N PHE A 101 11.89 -2.67 6.37
CA PHE A 101 11.94 -1.49 5.49
C PHE A 101 10.99 -0.37 5.91
N ILE A 102 10.45 -0.42 7.13
CA ILE A 102 9.58 0.66 7.63
C ILE A 102 10.44 1.76 8.22
N LYS A 103 10.29 2.98 7.66
CA LYS A 103 10.97 4.16 8.18
C LYS A 103 10.18 4.77 9.33
N LEU A 104 10.83 5.01 10.47
CA LEU A 104 10.30 5.83 11.55
C LEU A 104 10.77 7.27 11.37
N SER A 105 9.84 8.20 11.26
CA SER A 105 10.09 9.63 11.10
C SER A 105 9.86 10.35 12.42
N LYS A 106 10.77 11.28 12.75
CA LYS A 106 10.70 12.03 14.00
C LYS A 106 9.33 12.69 14.19
N PHE A 107 8.75 12.50 15.36
CA PHE A 107 7.50 13.14 15.76
C PHE A 107 7.79 14.43 16.54
N ASP A 108 7.01 15.48 16.26
CA ASP A 108 7.20 16.81 16.85
C ASP A 108 6.41 17.04 18.15
N GLY A 109 5.79 15.97 18.69
CA GLY A 109 4.97 16.00 19.90
C GLY A 109 3.53 16.46 19.70
N VAL A 110 3.19 17.05 18.55
CA VAL A 110 1.86 17.63 18.27
C VAL A 110 1.31 17.30 16.89
N GLY A 111 2.10 16.66 16.03
CA GLY A 111 1.68 16.23 14.69
C GLY A 111 1.51 17.36 13.67
N ARG A 112 2.21 18.49 13.84
CA ARG A 112 2.21 19.57 12.84
C ARG A 112 3.05 19.23 11.62
N GLN A 113 4.16 18.55 11.84
CA GLN A 113 5.11 18.19 10.78
C GLN A 113 4.90 16.78 10.27
N THR A 114 4.70 15.82 11.18
CA THR A 114 4.62 14.40 10.83
C THR A 114 3.55 13.71 11.64
N ARG A 115 2.66 12.96 10.96
CA ARG A 115 1.57 12.20 11.57
C ARG A 115 1.49 10.78 10.99
N ASN A 116 0.71 9.93 11.62
CA ASN A 116 0.25 8.67 11.05
C ASN A 116 -1.12 8.88 10.40
N GLY A 117 -1.37 8.23 9.26
CA GLY A 117 -2.64 8.32 8.56
C GLY A 117 -3.76 7.63 9.34
N LEU A 118 -4.93 8.25 9.37
CA LEU A 118 -6.14 7.69 9.98
C LEU A 118 -7.21 7.48 8.91
N ASN A 119 -7.97 6.40 9.06
CA ASN A 119 -9.11 6.13 8.19
C ASN A 119 -10.31 5.65 9.03
N PHE A 120 -11.34 6.46 9.10
CA PHE A 120 -12.60 6.08 9.73
C PHE A 120 -13.47 5.38 8.70
N THR A 121 -13.85 4.13 8.96
CA THR A 121 -14.61 3.30 8.01
C THR A 121 -15.94 2.90 8.60
N GLU A 122 -17.01 3.57 8.16
CA GLU A 122 -18.38 3.25 8.53
C GLU A 122 -18.94 2.20 7.57
N ARG A 123 -19.43 1.09 8.10
CA ARG A 123 -20.03 0.01 7.32
C ARG A 123 -21.36 0.43 6.71
N GLY A 124 -21.67 -0.08 5.52
CA GLY A 124 -22.98 0.03 4.92
C GLY A 124 -23.96 -1.00 5.53
N PHE A 125 -25.22 -0.60 5.73
CA PHE A 125 -26.30 -1.49 6.18
C PHE A 125 -27.58 -1.22 5.40
N GLY A 126 -28.05 -2.20 4.64
CA GLY A 126 -29.23 -2.06 3.81
C GLY A 126 -29.13 -0.86 2.87
N VAL A 127 -30.04 0.09 2.97
CA VAL A 127 -30.06 1.33 2.17
C VAL A 127 -29.00 2.36 2.58
N ARG A 128 -28.36 2.16 3.73
CA ARG A 128 -27.28 3.05 4.20
C ARG A 128 -25.98 2.66 3.54
N GLY A 129 -25.45 3.54 2.68
CA GLY A 129 -24.12 3.36 2.08
C GLY A 129 -22.99 3.38 3.11
N ALA A 130 -21.87 2.71 2.81
CA ALA A 130 -20.64 2.82 3.56
C ALA A 130 -20.07 4.25 3.46
N VAL A 131 -19.42 4.72 4.53
CA VAL A 131 -18.75 6.03 4.55
C VAL A 131 -17.30 5.83 4.98
N GLY A 132 -16.38 6.40 4.22
CA GLY A 132 -14.96 6.46 4.55
C GLY A 132 -14.50 7.90 4.73
N VAL A 133 -13.80 8.18 5.83
CA VAL A 133 -13.14 9.47 6.10
C VAL A 133 -11.67 9.21 6.32
N SER A 134 -10.83 9.71 5.41
CA SER A 134 -9.37 9.58 5.51
C SER A 134 -8.76 10.90 5.94
N ASP A 135 -7.94 10.87 6.98
CA ASP A 135 -7.09 11.98 7.41
C ASP A 135 -5.63 11.64 7.09
N ARG A 136 -5.13 12.24 5.99
CA ARG A 136 -3.82 11.94 5.38
C ARG A 136 -2.88 13.14 5.32
N GLY A 137 -3.24 14.25 5.93
CA GLY A 137 -2.40 15.45 5.90
C GLY A 137 -1.10 15.24 6.68
N HIS A 138 0.04 15.60 6.10
CA HIS A 138 1.37 15.54 6.73
C HIS A 138 1.75 14.17 7.30
N THR A 139 1.31 13.07 6.66
CA THR A 139 1.70 11.74 7.09
C THR A 139 3.18 11.47 6.78
N ALA A 140 3.84 10.67 7.62
CA ALA A 140 5.23 10.29 7.40
C ALA A 140 5.43 9.67 6.01
N VAL A 141 4.51 8.81 5.59
CA VAL A 141 4.57 8.15 4.28
C VAL A 141 4.41 9.13 3.12
N SER A 142 3.60 10.20 3.27
CA SER A 142 3.43 11.22 2.22
C SER A 142 4.66 12.13 2.05
N GLN A 143 5.61 12.06 2.97
CA GLN A 143 6.85 12.85 2.96
C GLN A 143 8.08 12.02 2.56
N LEU A 144 7.90 10.75 2.20
CA LEU A 144 8.98 9.90 1.71
C LEU A 144 9.70 10.53 0.51
N GLN A 145 11.01 10.37 0.49
CA GLN A 145 11.89 10.79 -0.60
C GLN A 145 12.56 9.57 -1.25
N PRO A 146 12.96 9.64 -2.52
CA PRO A 146 13.66 8.53 -3.18
C PRO A 146 14.93 8.04 -2.45
N GLY A 147 15.61 8.94 -1.73
CA GLY A 147 16.83 8.62 -0.96
C GLY A 147 16.57 8.01 0.43
N ASP A 148 15.32 7.80 0.83
CA ASP A 148 15.00 7.22 2.13
C ASP A 148 15.23 5.71 2.21
N PHE A 149 15.38 5.06 1.07
CA PHE A 149 15.58 3.62 0.96
C PHE A 149 16.85 3.28 0.18
N ASP A 150 17.58 2.28 0.65
CA ASP A 150 18.68 1.69 -0.10
C ASP A 150 18.14 0.67 -1.12
N TRP A 151 17.80 1.17 -2.30
CA TRP A 151 17.20 0.38 -3.37
C TRP A 151 18.09 -0.74 -3.89
N GLU A 152 19.43 -0.51 -3.93
CA GLU A 152 20.40 -1.53 -4.32
C GLU A 152 20.42 -2.67 -3.31
N HIS A 153 20.35 -2.37 -2.03
CA HIS A 153 20.26 -3.38 -1.00
C HIS A 153 18.93 -4.14 -1.09
N ILE A 154 17.80 -3.43 -1.24
CA ILE A 154 16.46 -4.02 -1.25
C ILE A 154 16.27 -4.96 -2.44
N PHE A 155 16.54 -4.51 -3.67
CA PHE A 155 16.27 -5.29 -4.88
C PHE A 155 17.47 -6.08 -5.39
N GLY A 156 18.69 -5.59 -5.12
CA GLY A 156 19.94 -6.24 -5.54
C GLY A 156 20.38 -7.33 -4.58
N SER A 157 20.61 -6.99 -3.30
CA SER A 157 21.17 -7.91 -2.31
C SER A 157 20.13 -8.84 -1.69
N ILE A 158 19.05 -8.30 -1.13
CA ILE A 158 17.95 -9.07 -0.51
C ILE A 158 17.08 -9.71 -1.59
N GLY A 159 16.61 -8.92 -2.52
CA GLY A 159 15.81 -9.35 -3.66
C GLY A 159 14.35 -9.66 -3.35
N SER A 160 13.52 -9.40 -4.36
CA SER A 160 12.11 -9.75 -4.35
C SER A 160 11.69 -10.25 -5.73
N LYS A 161 10.74 -11.20 -5.80
CA LYS A 161 10.15 -11.62 -7.07
C LYS A 161 9.22 -10.57 -7.63
N TRP A 162 8.46 -9.89 -6.76
CA TRP A 162 7.47 -8.87 -7.12
C TRP A 162 7.62 -7.61 -6.28
N LEU A 163 7.49 -6.45 -6.93
CA LEU A 163 7.17 -5.17 -6.30
C LEU A 163 5.71 -4.84 -6.61
N HIS A 164 4.91 -4.59 -5.57
CA HIS A 164 3.54 -4.11 -5.71
C HIS A 164 3.41 -2.68 -5.19
N THR A 165 2.84 -1.79 -5.99
CA THR A 165 2.53 -0.39 -5.60
C THR A 165 1.28 0.09 -6.34
N GLY A 166 0.85 1.33 -6.12
CA GLY A 166 -0.37 1.79 -6.75
C GLY A 166 -0.56 3.31 -6.80
N GLY A 167 -1.63 3.70 -7.49
CA GLY A 167 -1.98 5.08 -7.76
C GLY A 167 -2.38 5.89 -6.53
N ILE A 168 -2.79 5.26 -5.43
CA ILE A 168 -3.05 5.96 -4.17
C ILE A 168 -1.74 6.45 -3.57
N PHE A 169 -0.75 5.57 -3.41
CA PHE A 169 0.56 5.94 -2.89
C PHE A 169 1.23 7.01 -3.74
N ALA A 170 1.28 6.80 -5.06
CA ALA A 170 1.88 7.74 -6.00
C ALA A 170 1.23 9.14 -5.95
N ALA A 171 -0.05 9.23 -5.57
CA ALA A 171 -0.80 10.48 -5.52
C ALA A 171 -0.79 11.19 -4.15
N LEU A 172 -0.13 10.63 -3.13
CA LEU A 172 -0.09 11.27 -1.80
C LEU A 172 0.66 12.61 -1.83
N SER A 173 1.72 12.69 -2.65
CA SER A 173 2.52 13.91 -2.82
C SER A 173 3.38 13.83 -4.10
N PRO A 174 3.98 14.94 -4.56
CA PRO A 174 4.96 14.91 -5.64
C PRO A 174 6.17 14.01 -5.33
N SER A 175 6.62 13.96 -4.07
CA SER A 175 7.76 13.12 -3.68
C SER A 175 7.43 11.63 -3.70
N THR A 176 6.23 11.21 -3.27
CA THR A 176 5.83 9.80 -3.33
C THR A 176 5.68 9.29 -4.77
N PHE A 177 5.32 10.16 -5.71
CA PHE A 177 5.37 9.84 -7.13
C PHE A 177 6.78 9.48 -7.57
N GLU A 178 7.80 10.30 -7.22
CA GLU A 178 9.19 10.02 -7.54
C GLU A 178 9.73 8.79 -6.79
N VAL A 179 9.28 8.55 -5.55
CA VAL A 179 9.60 7.31 -4.81
C VAL A 179 9.08 6.08 -5.56
N ALA A 180 7.80 6.10 -5.97
CA ALA A 180 7.20 4.98 -6.71
C ALA A 180 7.93 4.73 -8.03
N LYS A 181 8.24 5.78 -8.77
CA LYS A 181 8.99 5.72 -10.03
C LYS A 181 10.40 5.14 -9.82
N THR A 182 11.14 5.63 -8.83
CA THR A 182 12.48 5.14 -8.48
C THR A 182 12.44 3.67 -8.09
N ALA A 183 11.49 3.29 -7.21
CA ALA A 183 11.31 1.89 -6.80
C ALA A 183 11.05 0.96 -7.99
N MET A 184 10.17 1.35 -8.92
CA MET A 184 9.88 0.56 -10.12
C MET A 184 11.09 0.46 -11.06
N GLN A 185 11.86 1.53 -11.23
CA GLN A 185 13.08 1.52 -12.03
C GLN A 185 14.13 0.57 -11.44
N MET A 186 14.35 0.65 -10.12
CA MET A 186 15.31 -0.20 -9.43
C MET A 186 14.86 -1.67 -9.37
N ALA A 187 13.58 -1.92 -9.11
CA ALA A 187 13.00 -3.26 -9.19
C ALA A 187 13.23 -3.89 -10.57
N ARG A 188 12.94 -3.14 -11.64
CA ARG A 188 13.18 -3.59 -13.03
C ARG A 188 14.66 -3.85 -13.30
N LYS A 189 15.56 -2.97 -12.87
CA LYS A 189 17.01 -3.12 -13.01
C LYS A 189 17.49 -4.46 -12.44
N HIS A 190 16.93 -4.90 -11.32
CA HIS A 190 17.28 -6.13 -10.63
C HIS A 190 16.40 -7.35 -10.96
N GLY A 191 15.58 -7.26 -12.03
CA GLY A 191 14.77 -8.39 -12.51
C GLY A 191 13.51 -8.68 -11.68
N THR A 192 13.17 -7.80 -10.73
CA THR A 192 11.91 -7.86 -9.95
C THR A 192 10.73 -7.48 -10.85
N LYS A 193 9.66 -8.27 -10.83
CA LYS A 193 8.42 -7.97 -11.55
C LYS A 193 7.65 -6.86 -10.86
N ILE A 194 6.89 -6.08 -11.63
CA ILE A 194 6.11 -4.96 -11.12
C ILE A 194 4.62 -5.26 -11.27
N SER A 195 3.89 -5.11 -10.19
CA SER A 195 2.43 -5.08 -10.13
C SER A 195 1.99 -3.67 -9.72
N TYR A 196 1.15 -3.05 -10.52
CA TYR A 196 0.66 -1.70 -10.26
C TYR A 196 -0.87 -1.66 -10.25
N ASP A 197 -1.45 -1.24 -9.13
CA ASP A 197 -2.90 -0.99 -9.01
C ASP A 197 -3.18 0.47 -9.40
N LEU A 198 -3.94 0.68 -10.47
CA LEU A 198 -4.29 2.02 -10.94
C LEU A 198 -5.07 2.83 -9.90
N ASN A 199 -5.98 2.21 -9.18
CA ASN A 199 -6.71 2.68 -8.00
C ASN A 199 -6.88 4.21 -7.94
N TYR A 200 -7.45 4.78 -9.01
CA TYR A 200 -7.60 6.22 -9.16
C TYR A 200 -8.55 6.81 -8.11
N ARG A 201 -8.11 7.87 -7.44
CA ARG A 201 -8.91 8.64 -6.48
C ARG A 201 -8.90 10.11 -6.88
N PRO A 202 -10.02 10.67 -7.38
CA PRO A 202 -10.07 12.07 -7.80
C PRO A 202 -9.56 13.04 -6.74
N SER A 203 -9.93 12.81 -5.47
CA SER A 203 -9.53 13.66 -4.34
C SER A 203 -8.01 13.75 -4.12
N LEU A 204 -7.24 12.75 -4.53
CA LEU A 204 -5.79 12.76 -4.46
C LEU A 204 -5.15 13.34 -5.72
N TRP A 205 -5.70 13.00 -6.89
CA TRP A 205 -5.10 13.38 -8.17
C TRP A 205 -5.46 14.80 -8.63
N GLN A 206 -6.53 15.43 -8.14
CA GLN A 206 -6.91 16.79 -8.52
C GLN A 206 -5.80 17.81 -8.27
N SER A 207 -5.11 17.71 -7.14
CA SER A 207 -3.97 18.57 -6.80
C SER A 207 -2.72 18.28 -7.65
N GLN A 208 -2.66 17.14 -8.32
CA GLN A 208 -1.57 16.69 -9.20
C GLN A 208 -1.86 16.93 -10.69
N GLY A 209 -2.88 17.72 -11.03
CA GLY A 209 -3.28 18.02 -12.41
C GLY A 209 -4.46 17.18 -12.94
N GLY A 210 -5.02 16.31 -12.10
CA GLY A 210 -6.21 15.53 -12.44
C GLY A 210 -5.95 14.39 -13.44
N TYR A 211 -7.04 13.85 -14.00
CA TYR A 211 -6.98 12.90 -15.12
C TYR A 211 -6.74 13.68 -16.42
N ARG A 212 -5.70 13.37 -17.15
CA ARG A 212 -5.43 13.81 -18.51
C ARG A 212 -5.36 12.62 -19.45
#